data_681c29787071f6c84b369a74f2398ab6
#
_entry.id   681c29787071f6c84b369a74f2398ab6
#
_cell.length_a   1.000
_cell.length_b   1.000
_cell.length_c   1.000
_cell.angle_alpha   90.00
_cell.angle_beta   90.00
_cell.angle_gamma   90.00
#
_symmetry.space_group_name_H-M   'P 1'
#
loop_
_entity.id
_entity.type
_entity.pdbx_description
1 polymer ?
#
loop_
_entity_poly.entity_id
_entity_poly.type
_entity_poly.pdbx_seq_one_letter_code
_entity_poly.pdbx_strand_id
1 'polypeptide(L)'
;MSVIAARGGVNGVFPYLDDVREWSKRSMKDIITPDTPLFDFTKKCIHEDKEIHDHIVKYLQSSKFNISDLITSEITENNDMVRKTIQAVLTSLNVPDDVAAGFNDDANLKRFKLQFVHHVENSRGEEFYTLPSNLQSYGTKRSMGIE
;
A
#
# COMPACT_ATOMS: atom_id res chain seq x y z
N MET A 1 -18.50 -5.60 23.92
CA MET A 1 -17.09 -5.32 24.31
C MET A 1 -16.41 -6.66 24.54
N SER A 2 -15.25 -6.93 23.91
CA SER A 2 -14.55 -8.21 24.11
C SER A 2 -13.82 -8.21 25.45
N VAL A 3 -13.60 -9.40 26.04
CA VAL A 3 -12.85 -9.59 27.30
C VAL A 3 -11.43 -9.00 27.18
N ILE A 4 -10.81 -9.10 26.00
CA ILE A 4 -9.47 -8.57 25.73
C ILE A 4 -9.47 -7.03 25.75
N ALA A 5 -10.51 -6.38 25.23
CA ALA A 5 -10.64 -4.93 25.28
C ALA A 5 -10.92 -4.39 26.69
N ALA A 6 -11.71 -5.13 27.48
CA ALA A 6 -12.01 -4.78 28.86
C ALA A 6 -10.77 -4.86 29.76
N ARG A 7 -9.80 -5.74 29.45
CA ARG A 7 -8.55 -5.89 30.20
C ARG A 7 -7.72 -4.60 30.28
N GLY A 8 -7.80 -3.73 29.27
CA GLY A 8 -7.06 -2.45 29.26
C GLY A 8 -7.46 -1.48 30.37
N GLY A 9 -8.67 -1.64 30.96
CA GLY A 9 -9.19 -0.79 32.05
C GLY A 9 -9.08 -1.39 33.45
N VAL A 10 -8.53 -2.61 33.61
CA VAL A 10 -8.48 -3.30 34.88
C VAL A 10 -7.03 -3.47 35.34
N ASN A 11 -6.72 -2.95 36.55
CA ASN A 11 -5.43 -3.16 37.19
C ASN A 11 -5.40 -4.54 37.85
N GLY A 12 -4.82 -5.54 37.18
CA GLY A 12 -4.63 -6.90 37.70
C GLY A 12 -3.68 -7.69 36.80
N VAL A 13 -3.01 -8.69 37.35
CA VAL A 13 -2.12 -9.58 36.56
C VAL A 13 -2.93 -10.77 36.08
N PHE A 14 -3.04 -10.91 34.76
CA PHE A 14 -3.75 -12.01 34.10
C PHE A 14 -2.83 -12.61 33.04
N PRO A 15 -1.86 -13.45 33.41
CA PRO A 15 -0.78 -13.88 32.48
C PRO A 15 -1.29 -14.42 31.16
N TYR A 16 -2.30 -15.26 31.16
CA TYR A 16 -2.85 -15.86 29.94
C TYR A 16 -3.53 -14.82 29.02
N LEU A 17 -4.19 -13.81 29.61
CA LEU A 17 -4.80 -12.74 28.81
C LEU A 17 -3.73 -11.76 28.28
N ASP A 18 -2.67 -11.55 29.03
CA ASP A 18 -1.56 -10.72 28.62
C ASP A 18 -0.79 -11.40 27.46
N ASP A 19 -0.58 -12.72 27.52
CA ASP A 19 0.01 -13.51 26.43
C ASP A 19 -0.84 -13.44 25.14
N VAL A 20 -2.16 -13.60 25.24
CA VAL A 20 -3.08 -13.49 24.12
C VAL A 20 -3.07 -12.07 23.53
N ARG A 21 -2.99 -11.05 24.38
CA ARG A 21 -2.90 -9.66 23.94
C ARG A 21 -1.59 -9.38 23.20
N GLU A 22 -0.47 -9.86 23.73
CA GLU A 22 0.83 -9.71 23.07
C GLU A 22 0.87 -10.49 21.74
N TRP A 23 0.35 -11.70 21.70
CA TRP A 23 0.19 -12.46 20.46
C TRP A 23 -0.70 -11.70 19.47
N SER A 24 -1.83 -11.17 19.90
CA SER A 24 -2.74 -10.40 19.06
C SER A 24 -2.04 -9.17 18.46
N LYS A 25 -1.29 -8.40 19.26
CA LYS A 25 -0.53 -7.25 18.75
C LYS A 25 0.55 -7.61 17.74
N ARG A 26 1.19 -8.77 17.89
CA ARG A 26 2.26 -9.23 17.00
C ARG A 26 1.73 -9.89 15.74
N SER A 27 0.64 -10.65 15.86
CA SER A 27 0.14 -11.53 14.80
C SER A 27 -1.03 -10.96 14.04
N MET A 28 -1.84 -10.11 14.67
CA MET A 28 -2.92 -9.39 14.00
C MET A 28 -2.36 -8.07 13.48
N LYS A 29 -2.08 -8.04 12.20
CA LYS A 29 -1.85 -6.77 11.48
C LYS A 29 -3.13 -5.96 11.47
N ASP A 30 -3.02 -4.68 11.14
CA ASP A 30 -4.16 -3.78 11.07
C ASP A 30 -5.33 -4.40 10.28
N ILE A 31 -6.53 -4.24 10.81
CA ILE A 31 -7.74 -4.75 10.15
C ILE A 31 -7.89 -4.02 8.83
N ILE A 32 -7.77 -4.77 7.73
CA ILE A 32 -8.08 -4.25 6.40
C ILE A 32 -9.60 -4.11 6.34
N THR A 33 -10.08 -2.88 6.35
CA THR A 33 -11.49 -2.57 6.10
C THR A 33 -11.75 -2.50 4.59
N PRO A 34 -13.00 -2.62 4.13
CA PRO A 34 -13.34 -2.45 2.71
C PRO A 34 -12.88 -1.11 2.12
N ASP A 35 -12.75 -0.08 2.96
CA ASP A 35 -12.34 1.26 2.58
C ASP A 35 -10.81 1.48 2.65
N THR A 36 -10.04 0.45 3.04
CA THR A 36 -8.58 0.57 3.11
C THR A 36 -8.00 0.66 1.70
N PRO A 37 -7.29 1.74 1.35
CA PRO A 37 -6.70 1.89 0.03
C PRO A 37 -5.51 0.93 -0.14
N LEU A 38 -5.78 -0.28 -0.62
CA LEU A 38 -4.76 -1.31 -0.83
C LEU A 38 -3.90 -1.05 -2.08
N PHE A 39 -4.29 -0.10 -2.92
CA PHE A 39 -3.64 0.14 -4.20
C PHE A 39 -2.15 0.48 -4.08
N ASP A 40 -1.81 1.40 -3.20
CA ASP A 40 -0.41 1.80 -3.02
C ASP A 40 0.42 0.69 -2.37
N PHE A 41 -0.18 -0.08 -1.46
CA PHE A 41 0.44 -1.27 -0.91
C PHE A 41 0.70 -2.33 -1.99
N THR A 42 -0.28 -2.62 -2.83
CA THR A 42 -0.13 -3.60 -3.92
C THR A 42 0.93 -3.17 -4.93
N LYS A 43 0.98 -1.89 -5.31
CA LYS A 43 2.04 -1.37 -6.19
C LYS A 43 3.43 -1.58 -5.59
N LYS A 44 3.58 -1.33 -4.29
CA LYS A 44 4.82 -1.55 -3.56
C LYS A 44 5.21 -3.03 -3.60
N CYS A 45 4.28 -3.94 -3.25
CA CYS A 45 4.54 -5.37 -3.27
C CYS A 45 4.95 -5.88 -4.67
N ILE A 46 4.27 -5.43 -5.73
CA ILE A 46 4.62 -5.79 -7.11
C ILE A 46 6.03 -5.27 -7.48
N HIS A 47 6.42 -4.10 -6.95
CA HIS A 47 7.72 -3.52 -7.23
C HIS A 47 8.86 -4.24 -6.51
N GLU A 48 8.65 -4.59 -5.24
CA GLU A 48 9.68 -5.15 -4.37
C GLU A 48 9.83 -6.66 -4.49
N ASP A 49 8.77 -7.37 -4.90
CA ASP A 49 8.72 -8.83 -4.93
C ASP A 49 8.35 -9.36 -6.33
N LYS A 50 9.34 -9.99 -6.97
CA LYS A 50 9.17 -10.57 -8.30
C LYS A 50 8.20 -11.75 -8.31
N GLU A 51 8.12 -12.55 -7.25
CA GLU A 51 7.20 -13.68 -7.20
C GLU A 51 5.75 -13.19 -7.15
N ILE A 52 5.48 -12.14 -6.39
CA ILE A 52 4.17 -11.47 -6.34
C ILE A 52 3.84 -10.88 -7.71
N HIS A 53 4.79 -10.18 -8.34
CA HIS A 53 4.63 -9.65 -9.68
C HIS A 53 4.22 -10.74 -10.68
N ASP A 54 5.01 -11.81 -10.78
CA ASP A 54 4.78 -12.90 -11.72
C ASP A 54 3.45 -13.63 -11.44
N HIS A 55 3.08 -13.76 -10.16
CA HIS A 55 1.81 -14.35 -9.77
C HIS A 55 0.62 -13.52 -10.24
N ILE A 56 0.67 -12.22 -10.03
CA ILE A 56 -0.40 -11.30 -10.44
C ILE A 56 -0.51 -11.26 -11.98
N VAL A 57 0.61 -11.20 -12.70
CA VAL A 57 0.60 -11.24 -14.17
C VAL A 57 -0.07 -12.53 -14.68
N LYS A 58 0.31 -13.70 -14.14
CA LYS A 58 -0.33 -14.98 -14.49
C LYS A 58 -1.82 -14.99 -14.17
N TYR A 59 -2.22 -14.43 -13.04
CA TYR A 59 -3.63 -14.33 -12.67
C TYR A 59 -4.41 -13.48 -13.68
N LEU A 60 -3.90 -12.31 -14.07
CA LEU A 60 -4.53 -11.43 -15.04
C LEU A 60 -4.65 -12.09 -16.41
N GLN A 61 -3.62 -12.79 -16.87
CA GLN A 61 -3.62 -13.54 -18.12
C GLN A 61 -4.64 -14.69 -18.09
N SER A 62 -4.68 -15.47 -16.97
CA SER A 62 -5.63 -16.57 -16.82
C SER A 62 -7.08 -16.11 -16.75
N SER A 63 -7.32 -14.91 -16.26
CA SER A 63 -8.63 -14.26 -16.18
C SER A 63 -9.05 -13.60 -17.50
N LYS A 64 -8.29 -13.82 -18.58
CA LYS A 64 -8.54 -13.26 -19.93
C LYS A 64 -8.53 -11.73 -20.00
N PHE A 65 -7.82 -11.08 -19.09
CA PHE A 65 -7.45 -9.69 -19.31
C PHE A 65 -6.36 -9.65 -20.40
N ASN A 66 -6.48 -8.73 -21.35
CA ASN A 66 -5.47 -8.53 -22.38
C ASN A 66 -4.26 -7.80 -21.82
N ILE A 67 -3.74 -8.26 -20.68
CA ILE A 67 -2.59 -7.71 -19.98
C ILE A 67 -1.49 -8.75 -20.05
N SER A 68 -0.39 -8.37 -20.67
CA SER A 68 0.79 -9.23 -20.85
C SER A 68 1.82 -9.05 -19.75
N ASP A 69 1.90 -7.83 -19.18
CA ASP A 69 2.89 -7.52 -18.16
C ASP A 69 2.48 -6.31 -17.30
N LEU A 70 3.17 -6.12 -16.17
CA LEU A 70 3.05 -4.99 -15.25
C LEU A 70 4.41 -4.29 -15.12
N ILE A 71 4.43 -2.99 -15.30
CA ILE A 71 5.64 -2.18 -15.12
C ILE A 71 5.45 -1.29 -13.90
N THR A 72 6.36 -1.42 -12.93
CA THR A 72 6.39 -0.55 -11.76
C THR A 72 7.62 0.36 -11.79
N SER A 73 7.45 1.58 -11.32
CA SER A 73 8.54 2.53 -11.12
C SER A 73 8.37 3.29 -9.83
N GLU A 74 9.47 3.45 -9.09
CA GLU A 74 9.50 4.29 -7.90
C GLU A 74 9.60 5.76 -8.32
N ILE A 75 8.79 6.61 -7.69
CA ILE A 75 8.84 8.06 -7.85
C ILE A 75 9.05 8.65 -6.46
N THR A 76 10.12 9.40 -6.33
CA THR A 76 10.33 10.24 -5.16
C THR A 76 9.68 11.59 -5.44
N GLU A 77 8.50 11.81 -4.89
CA GLU A 77 7.89 13.15 -4.92
C GLU A 77 8.52 13.98 -3.80
N ASN A 78 9.33 14.94 -4.19
CA ASN A 78 9.81 15.97 -3.29
C ASN A 78 8.65 16.95 -3.05
N ASN A 79 7.83 16.65 -2.04
CA ASN A 79 6.61 17.41 -1.79
C ASN A 79 6.91 18.55 -0.82
N ASP A 80 7.52 19.62 -1.33
CA ASP A 80 7.86 20.83 -0.54
C ASP A 80 6.66 21.40 0.21
N MET A 81 5.46 21.25 -0.31
CA MET A 81 4.24 21.71 0.33
C MET A 81 3.92 20.87 1.57
N VAL A 82 4.02 19.54 1.48
CA VAL A 82 3.82 18.63 2.63
C VAL A 82 4.88 18.90 3.69
N ARG A 83 6.14 19.07 3.27
CA ARG A 83 7.25 19.39 4.17
C ARG A 83 6.99 20.69 4.93
N LYS A 84 6.60 21.76 4.24
CA LYS A 84 6.24 23.05 4.87
C LYS A 84 5.05 22.92 5.82
N THR A 85 4.04 22.12 5.45
CA THR A 85 2.86 21.88 6.29
C THR A 85 3.24 21.12 7.55
N ILE A 86 4.03 20.05 7.43
CA ILE A 86 4.55 19.30 8.59
C ILE A 86 5.36 20.20 9.50
N GLN A 87 6.30 21.00 8.95
CA GLN A 87 7.08 21.96 9.74
C GLN A 87 6.20 22.98 10.45
N ALA A 88 5.20 23.54 9.79
CA ALA A 88 4.28 24.51 10.41
C ALA A 88 3.51 23.88 11.58
N VAL A 89 3.06 22.64 11.44
CA VAL A 89 2.37 21.88 12.51
C VAL A 89 3.33 21.59 13.67
N LEU A 90 4.53 21.09 13.40
CA LEU A 90 5.53 20.77 14.42
C LEU A 90 5.93 22.03 15.21
N THR A 91 6.10 23.16 14.52
CA THR A 91 6.39 24.45 15.15
C THR A 91 5.22 24.92 16.03
N SER A 92 3.98 24.77 15.57
CA SER A 92 2.80 25.16 16.35
C SER A 92 2.59 24.32 17.61
N LEU A 93 3.07 23.08 17.59
CA LEU A 93 3.03 22.14 18.72
C LEU A 93 4.24 22.27 19.66
N ASN A 94 5.19 23.18 19.40
CA ASN A 94 6.44 23.32 20.12
C ASN A 94 7.22 22.00 20.26
N VAL A 95 7.23 21.19 19.20
CA VAL A 95 7.97 19.91 19.18
C VAL A 95 9.47 20.21 19.17
N PRO A 96 10.29 19.58 20.04
CA PRO A 96 11.72 19.73 20.05
C PRO A 96 12.37 19.41 18.68
N ASP A 97 13.43 20.13 18.31
CA ASP A 97 14.07 20.02 16.99
C ASP A 97 14.65 18.62 16.69
N ASP A 98 15.10 17.91 17.71
CA ASP A 98 15.61 16.53 17.61
C ASP A 98 14.51 15.54 17.22
N VAL A 99 13.29 15.75 17.73
CA VAL A 99 12.10 14.95 17.35
C VAL A 99 11.59 15.39 15.99
N ALA A 100 11.58 16.71 15.71
CA ALA A 100 11.15 17.25 14.42
C ALA A 100 12.04 16.79 13.24
N ALA A 101 13.34 16.57 13.47
CA ALA A 101 14.27 16.08 12.47
C ALA A 101 13.87 14.69 11.94
N GLY A 102 13.37 13.79 12.79
CA GLY A 102 12.90 12.46 12.39
C GLY A 102 11.71 12.50 11.42
N PHE A 103 10.83 13.48 11.54
CA PHE A 103 9.70 13.65 10.63
C PHE A 103 10.07 14.25 9.27
N ASN A 104 11.22 14.91 9.18
CA ASN A 104 11.69 15.49 7.92
C ASN A 104 12.27 14.43 6.95
N ASP A 105 12.83 13.34 7.47
CA ASP A 105 13.35 12.24 6.64
C ASP A 105 12.22 11.42 6.03
N ASP A 106 11.10 11.27 6.74
CA ASP A 106 9.90 10.57 6.23
C ASP A 106 9.10 11.39 5.19
N ALA A 107 9.42 12.67 5.00
CA ALA A 107 8.73 13.53 4.04
C ALA A 107 9.06 13.21 2.56
N ASN A 108 10.02 12.34 2.30
CA ASN A 108 10.24 11.73 0.99
C ASN A 108 9.24 10.59 0.78
N LEU A 109 8.01 10.94 0.43
CA LEU A 109 6.98 9.97 0.11
C LEU A 109 7.39 9.21 -1.16
N LYS A 110 7.90 8.01 -0.97
CA LYS A 110 8.11 7.06 -2.05
C LYS A 110 6.74 6.62 -2.57
N ARG A 111 6.46 6.98 -3.80
CA ARG A 111 5.25 6.52 -4.49
C ARG A 111 5.63 5.56 -5.60
N PHE A 112 4.81 4.55 -5.79
CA PHE A 112 4.98 3.60 -6.87
C PHE A 112 3.97 3.87 -7.96
N LYS A 113 4.45 4.07 -9.19
CA LYS A 113 3.60 4.05 -10.40
C LYS A 113 3.45 2.62 -10.87
N LEU A 114 2.25 2.28 -11.31
CA LEU A 114 1.95 1.02 -11.96
C LEU A 114 1.41 1.31 -13.36
N GLN A 115 1.96 0.62 -14.34
CA GLN A 115 1.51 0.64 -15.73
C GLN A 115 1.21 -0.78 -16.17
N PHE A 116 0.22 -0.93 -17.03
CA PHE A 116 -0.22 -2.21 -17.56
C PHE A 116 0.18 -2.29 -19.03
N VAL A 117 0.85 -3.37 -19.39
CA VAL A 117 1.18 -3.66 -20.78
C VAL A 117 0.06 -4.50 -21.38
N HIS A 118 -0.69 -3.92 -22.28
CA HIS A 118 -1.76 -4.59 -23.00
C HIS A 118 -1.24 -5.22 -24.28
N HIS A 119 -1.64 -6.47 -24.50
CA HIS A 119 -1.40 -7.17 -25.76
C HIS A 119 -2.68 -7.12 -26.61
N VAL A 120 -2.55 -6.59 -27.82
CA VAL A 120 -3.65 -6.48 -28.78
C VAL A 120 -3.24 -7.15 -30.06
N GLU A 121 -4.01 -8.15 -30.48
CA GLU A 121 -3.88 -8.79 -31.77
C GLU A 121 -4.86 -8.15 -32.76
N ASN A 122 -4.36 -7.67 -33.88
CA ASN A 122 -5.16 -7.05 -34.91
C ASN A 122 -4.74 -7.58 -36.31
N SER A 123 -5.42 -7.14 -37.37
CA SER A 123 -5.14 -7.57 -38.75
C SER A 123 -3.73 -7.21 -39.25
N ARG A 124 -2.99 -6.38 -38.54
CA ARG A 124 -1.61 -5.96 -38.88
C ARG A 124 -0.55 -6.69 -38.08
N GLY A 125 -0.96 -7.52 -37.09
CA GLY A 125 -0.09 -8.28 -36.18
C GLY A 125 -0.37 -8.01 -34.71
N GLU A 126 0.60 -8.36 -33.90
CA GLU A 126 0.56 -8.15 -32.44
C GLU A 126 1.12 -6.78 -32.09
N GLU A 127 0.43 -6.05 -31.25
CA GLU A 127 0.84 -4.74 -30.75
C GLU A 127 0.76 -4.70 -29.23
N PHE A 128 1.70 -3.97 -28.61
CA PHE A 128 1.76 -3.80 -27.16
C PHE A 128 1.58 -2.32 -26.79
N TYR A 129 0.64 -2.06 -25.89
CA TYR A 129 0.35 -0.71 -25.42
C TYR A 129 0.53 -0.64 -23.90
N THR A 130 1.25 0.37 -23.46
CA THR A 130 1.43 0.62 -22.02
C THR A 130 0.44 1.69 -21.56
N LEU A 131 -0.42 1.32 -20.63
CA LEU A 131 -1.41 2.22 -20.04
C LEU A 131 -1.15 2.42 -18.55
N PRO A 132 -1.18 3.67 -18.07
CA PRO A 132 -1.07 3.94 -16.64
C PRO A 132 -2.31 3.44 -15.89
N SER A 133 -2.14 3.12 -14.61
CA SER A 133 -3.18 2.52 -13.76
C SER A 133 -4.46 3.34 -13.65
N ASN A 134 -4.38 4.68 -13.76
CA ASN A 134 -5.56 5.55 -13.73
C ASN A 134 -6.47 5.40 -14.96
N LEU A 135 -5.94 4.89 -16.07
CA LEU A 135 -6.72 4.62 -17.29
C LEU A 135 -7.27 3.19 -17.34
N GLN A 136 -6.97 2.35 -16.36
CA GLN A 136 -7.53 1.02 -16.26
C GLN A 136 -8.97 1.03 -15.76
N SER A 137 -9.74 0.02 -16.21
CA SER A 137 -11.10 -0.17 -15.74
C SER A 137 -11.14 -0.44 -14.24
N TYR A 138 -12.22 -0.02 -13.60
CA TYR A 138 -12.48 -0.34 -12.20
C TYR A 138 -12.45 -1.85 -11.93
N GLY A 139 -13.04 -2.65 -12.83
CA GLY A 139 -13.04 -4.10 -12.72
C GLY A 139 -11.64 -4.72 -12.72
N THR A 140 -10.74 -4.23 -13.58
CA THR A 140 -9.34 -4.68 -13.58
C THR A 140 -8.64 -4.38 -12.26
N LYS A 141 -8.83 -3.18 -11.74
CA LYS A 141 -8.25 -2.77 -10.44
C LYS A 141 -8.78 -3.63 -9.30
N ARG A 142 -10.08 -3.81 -9.24
CA ARG A 142 -10.74 -4.61 -8.20
C ARG A 142 -10.33 -6.08 -8.24
N SER A 143 -10.15 -6.67 -9.42
CA SER A 143 -9.69 -8.05 -9.54
C SER A 143 -8.28 -8.28 -9.00
N MET A 144 -7.46 -7.25 -8.93
CA MET A 144 -6.13 -7.30 -8.31
C MET A 144 -6.16 -7.05 -6.79
N GLY A 145 -7.33 -6.95 -6.18
CA GLY A 145 -7.47 -6.60 -4.77
C GLY A 145 -7.07 -5.15 -4.46
N ILE A 146 -7.23 -4.27 -5.44
CA ILE A 146 -6.73 -2.89 -5.43
C ILE A 146 -7.81 -1.90 -4.96
N GLU A 147 -8.94 -2.38 -4.49
CA GLU A 147 -9.98 -1.55 -3.84
C GLU A 147 -10.62 -2.21 -2.66
#